data_62294fd57a34a19833a06d1e40974748
#
_entry.id   62294fd57a34a19833a06d1e40974748
#
_cell.length_a   1.000
_cell.length_b   1.000
_cell.length_c   1.000
_cell.angle_alpha   90.00
_cell.angle_beta   90.00
_cell.angle_gamma   90.00
#
_symmetry.space_group_name_H-M   'P 1'
#
loop_
_entity.id
_entity.type
_entity.pdbx_description
1 polymer ?
#
loop_
_entity_poly.entity_id
_entity_poly.type
_entity_poly.pdbx_seq_one_letter_code
_entity_poly.pdbx_strand_id
1 'polypeptide(L)'
;MVIVAHPDDADFGPAATAARWIDQGSTGWLVCCTSGDAGGEDPDRDPLELAAERESEQDEAARVVGYEGVTYLHQPDGALANDLALRELLVREIRTFRPDAVLATDPEVVFYRDGGVNHTDHRAAGMAAVDAVYPAARNPMAFPWLARGGLEKHVVRRLYLFWPNDPNARVDVSATIGRKVDALRAHASQIHEPEKLDERMRRWAKEEGEAIGVEAGEAFRVVVIEQDEEEGPTGQTAESDAGEG
;
A
#
# COMPACT_ATOMS: atom_id res chain seq x y z
N MET A 1 -6.64 2.10 -0.28
CA MET A 1 -5.74 2.58 -1.34
C MET A 1 -4.36 2.00 -1.13
N VAL A 2 -3.68 1.56 -2.17
CA VAL A 2 -2.27 1.12 -2.12
C VAL A 2 -1.44 2.16 -2.86
N ILE A 3 -0.30 2.60 -2.31
CA ILE A 3 0.62 3.57 -2.90
C ILE A 3 1.99 2.92 -2.98
N VAL A 4 2.55 2.83 -4.19
CA VAL A 4 3.82 2.15 -4.48
C VAL A 4 4.72 2.99 -5.37
N ALA A 5 6.00 2.62 -5.45
CA ALA A 5 6.95 3.27 -6.33
C ALA A 5 6.76 2.83 -7.79
N HIS A 6 6.73 1.52 -8.04
CA HIS A 6 6.74 0.95 -9.39
C HIS A 6 5.57 0.00 -9.62
N PRO A 7 5.20 -0.25 -10.88
CA PRO A 7 4.41 -1.42 -11.24
C PRO A 7 5.09 -2.71 -10.73
N ASP A 8 4.32 -3.62 -10.14
CA ASP A 8 4.67 -4.86 -9.44
C ASP A 8 4.85 -4.77 -7.91
N ASP A 9 5.24 -3.64 -7.34
CA ASP A 9 5.45 -3.50 -5.89
C ASP A 9 4.23 -3.88 -5.06
N ALA A 10 3.03 -3.48 -5.51
CA ALA A 10 1.78 -3.82 -4.84
C ALA A 10 1.55 -5.32 -4.83
N ASP A 11 1.97 -5.99 -5.91
CA ASP A 11 1.74 -7.41 -6.12
C ASP A 11 2.77 -8.26 -5.37
N PHE A 12 4.02 -7.84 -5.28
CA PHE A 12 4.99 -8.41 -4.35
C PHE A 12 4.69 -8.09 -2.88
N GLY A 13 4.09 -6.93 -2.60
CA GLY A 13 3.75 -6.45 -1.28
C GLY A 13 2.38 -6.96 -0.80
N PRO A 14 1.37 -6.08 -0.69
CA PRO A 14 0.11 -6.35 0.00
C PRO A 14 -1.01 -6.95 -0.86
N ALA A 15 -0.75 -7.50 -2.05
CA ALA A 15 -1.82 -7.92 -2.98
C ALA A 15 -2.79 -8.95 -2.40
N ALA A 16 -2.30 -9.91 -1.60
CA ALA A 16 -3.17 -10.92 -1.04
C ALA A 16 -4.09 -10.33 0.06
N THR A 17 -3.58 -9.37 0.86
CA THR A 17 -4.38 -8.61 1.82
C THR A 17 -5.40 -7.74 1.11
N ALA A 18 -5.01 -7.01 0.05
CA ALA A 18 -5.91 -6.20 -0.75
C ALA A 18 -7.04 -7.05 -1.35
N ALA A 19 -6.70 -8.19 -1.96
CA ALA A 19 -7.68 -9.13 -2.51
C ALA A 19 -8.66 -9.63 -1.45
N ARG A 20 -8.17 -9.99 -0.25
CA ARG A 20 -9.02 -10.40 0.87
C ARG A 20 -9.99 -9.32 1.30
N TRP A 21 -9.52 -8.07 1.44
CA TRP A 21 -10.39 -6.96 1.85
C TRP A 21 -11.43 -6.63 0.77
N ILE A 22 -11.06 -6.73 -0.50
CA ILE A 22 -11.99 -6.56 -1.62
C ILE A 22 -13.07 -7.65 -1.60
N ASP A 23 -12.69 -8.91 -1.36
CA ASP A 23 -13.66 -10.01 -1.19
C ASP A 23 -14.61 -9.80 0.01
N GLN A 24 -14.16 -9.03 1.00
CA GLN A 24 -14.98 -8.63 2.17
C GLN A 24 -15.81 -7.37 1.95
N GLY A 25 -15.80 -6.81 0.74
CA GLY A 25 -16.63 -5.67 0.33
C GLY A 25 -15.92 -4.32 0.38
N SER A 26 -14.60 -4.29 0.57
CA SER A 26 -13.84 -3.05 0.44
C SER A 26 -13.63 -2.68 -1.03
N THR A 27 -13.51 -1.38 -1.30
CA THR A 27 -13.08 -0.86 -2.60
C THR A 27 -11.57 -0.62 -2.58
N GLY A 28 -10.85 -1.13 -3.58
CA GLY A 28 -9.41 -0.99 -3.73
C GLY A 28 -9.02 -0.05 -4.87
N TRP A 29 -8.02 0.80 -4.67
CA TRP A 29 -7.40 1.64 -5.70
C TRP A 29 -5.89 1.59 -5.56
N LEU A 30 -5.18 1.46 -6.69
CA LEU A 30 -3.72 1.42 -6.73
C LEU A 30 -3.17 2.74 -7.29
N VAL A 31 -2.11 3.26 -6.68
CA VAL A 31 -1.35 4.43 -7.16
C VAL A 31 0.12 4.01 -7.31
N CYS A 32 0.62 4.00 -8.55
CA CYS A 32 2.02 3.83 -8.87
C CYS A 32 2.66 5.20 -9.07
N CYS A 33 3.71 5.51 -8.32
CA CYS A 33 4.39 6.80 -8.43
C CYS A 33 5.13 6.95 -9.76
N THR A 34 5.73 5.87 -10.27
CA THR A 34 6.42 5.80 -11.56
C THR A 34 5.73 4.83 -12.50
N SER A 35 6.14 4.79 -13.75
CA SER A 35 5.72 3.77 -14.72
C SER A 35 6.76 2.64 -14.88
N GLY A 36 7.84 2.67 -14.08
CA GLY A 36 8.89 1.65 -14.12
C GLY A 36 9.75 1.67 -15.37
N ASP A 37 9.92 2.83 -15.97
CA ASP A 37 10.58 3.05 -17.26
C ASP A 37 12.12 2.88 -17.24
N ALA A 38 12.69 2.68 -16.05
CA ALA A 38 14.11 2.33 -15.86
C ALA A 38 14.33 0.88 -15.39
N GLY A 39 13.28 0.07 -15.29
CA GLY A 39 13.32 -1.30 -14.77
C GLY A 39 13.66 -2.34 -15.84
N GLY A 40 14.91 -2.39 -16.32
CA GLY A 40 15.35 -3.36 -17.33
C GLY A 40 16.86 -3.52 -17.36
N GLU A 41 17.35 -4.55 -18.09
CA GLU A 41 18.78 -4.82 -18.27
C GLU A 41 19.32 -4.34 -19.62
N ASP A 42 18.45 -4.01 -20.59
CA ASP A 42 18.81 -3.55 -21.92
C ASP A 42 18.90 -2.02 -21.94
N PRO A 43 20.10 -1.42 -22.01
CA PRO A 43 20.29 0.03 -22.01
C PRO A 43 19.79 0.71 -23.30
N ASP A 44 19.56 -0.08 -24.37
CA ASP A 44 19.07 0.44 -25.66
C ASP A 44 17.53 0.37 -25.78
N ARG A 45 16.86 -0.15 -24.77
CA ARG A 45 15.39 -0.22 -24.75
C ARG A 45 14.78 1.17 -24.63
N ASP A 46 13.74 1.45 -25.42
CA ASP A 46 12.98 2.69 -25.33
C ASP A 46 12.22 2.74 -23.96
N PRO A 47 12.51 3.71 -23.09
CA PRO A 47 11.83 3.84 -21.79
C PRO A 47 10.31 4.02 -21.91
N LEU A 48 9.83 4.69 -22.97
CA LEU A 48 8.39 4.88 -23.17
C LEU A 48 7.67 3.58 -23.56
N GLU A 49 8.33 2.72 -24.34
CA GLU A 49 7.78 1.40 -24.66
C GLU A 49 7.77 0.51 -23.41
N LEU A 50 8.83 0.56 -22.60
CA LEU A 50 8.88 -0.17 -21.33
C LEU A 50 7.80 0.32 -20.35
N ALA A 51 7.63 1.63 -20.20
CA ALA A 51 6.56 2.21 -19.36
C ALA A 51 5.19 1.68 -19.79
N ALA A 52 4.86 1.75 -21.08
CA ALA A 52 3.58 1.30 -21.60
C ALA A 52 3.34 -0.22 -21.39
N GLU A 53 4.39 -1.02 -21.53
CA GLU A 53 4.31 -2.46 -21.23
C GLU A 53 4.05 -2.71 -19.76
N ARG A 54 4.82 -2.11 -18.85
CA ARG A 54 4.68 -2.30 -17.41
C ARG A 54 3.35 -1.75 -16.87
N GLU A 55 2.83 -0.65 -17.41
CA GLU A 55 1.49 -0.16 -17.07
C GLU A 55 0.41 -1.16 -17.51
N SER A 56 0.51 -1.73 -18.70
CA SER A 56 -0.42 -2.76 -19.19
C SER A 56 -0.38 -4.03 -18.34
N GLU A 57 0.80 -4.45 -17.91
CA GLU A 57 0.99 -5.59 -16.99
C GLU A 57 0.35 -5.31 -15.62
N GLN A 58 0.55 -4.10 -15.09
CA GLN A 58 -0.03 -3.69 -13.81
C GLN A 58 -1.56 -3.57 -13.89
N ASP A 59 -2.11 -3.09 -15.00
CA ASP A 59 -3.56 -3.04 -15.19
C ASP A 59 -4.17 -4.44 -15.16
N GLU A 60 -3.52 -5.42 -15.79
CA GLU A 60 -3.95 -6.82 -15.72
C GLU A 60 -3.80 -7.40 -14.31
N ALA A 61 -2.68 -7.13 -13.61
CA ALA A 61 -2.49 -7.54 -12.22
C ALA A 61 -3.55 -6.92 -11.31
N ALA A 62 -3.85 -5.65 -11.47
CA ALA A 62 -4.88 -4.94 -10.71
C ALA A 62 -6.26 -5.56 -10.90
N ARG A 63 -6.59 -5.98 -12.13
CA ARG A 63 -7.84 -6.69 -12.44
C ARG A 63 -7.89 -8.06 -11.74
N VAL A 64 -6.78 -8.78 -11.68
CA VAL A 64 -6.67 -10.07 -10.97
C VAL A 64 -6.88 -9.88 -9.46
N VAL A 65 -6.26 -8.88 -8.85
CA VAL A 65 -6.45 -8.56 -7.42
C VAL A 65 -7.86 -8.08 -7.13
N GLY A 66 -8.48 -7.35 -8.06
CA GLY A 66 -9.84 -6.81 -7.96
C GLY A 66 -9.87 -5.31 -7.64
N TYR A 67 -8.78 -4.57 -7.88
CA TYR A 67 -8.80 -3.11 -7.79
C TYR A 67 -9.78 -2.51 -8.80
N GLU A 68 -10.43 -1.39 -8.43
CA GLU A 68 -11.30 -0.64 -9.35
C GLU A 68 -10.52 0.11 -10.41
N GLY A 69 -9.25 0.43 -10.16
CA GLY A 69 -8.36 1.07 -11.11
C GLY A 69 -6.97 1.34 -10.57
N VAL A 70 -6.12 1.82 -11.47
CA VAL A 70 -4.75 2.23 -11.22
C VAL A 70 -4.57 3.68 -11.66
N THR A 71 -3.83 4.45 -10.86
CA THR A 71 -3.32 5.78 -11.24
C THR A 71 -1.80 5.71 -11.37
N TYR A 72 -1.26 6.14 -12.50
CA TYR A 72 0.18 6.31 -12.71
C TYR A 72 0.51 7.79 -12.61
N LEU A 73 1.42 8.15 -11.68
CA LEU A 73 1.82 9.54 -11.48
C LEU A 73 2.96 9.97 -12.40
N HIS A 74 3.52 9.05 -13.17
CA HIS A 74 4.57 9.25 -14.18
C HIS A 74 5.77 10.07 -13.65
N GLN A 75 6.14 9.82 -12.39
CA GLN A 75 7.37 10.38 -11.85
C GLN A 75 8.59 9.61 -12.37
N PRO A 76 9.77 10.25 -12.43
CA PRO A 76 10.98 9.58 -12.92
C PRO A 76 11.33 8.33 -12.11
N ASP A 77 11.43 7.18 -12.77
CA ASP A 77 11.87 5.93 -12.18
C ASP A 77 13.38 5.96 -11.89
N GLY A 78 13.80 5.40 -10.76
CA GLY A 78 15.17 5.43 -10.26
C GLY A 78 15.60 6.77 -9.64
N ALA A 79 14.75 7.79 -9.70
CA ALA A 79 15.03 9.14 -9.22
C ALA A 79 13.88 9.77 -8.42
N LEU A 80 12.98 8.93 -7.90
CA LEU A 80 11.82 9.39 -7.14
C LEU A 80 12.26 10.12 -5.86
N ALA A 81 11.68 11.29 -5.61
CA ALA A 81 11.98 12.09 -4.44
C ALA A 81 10.70 12.39 -3.63
N ASN A 82 10.78 12.30 -2.30
CA ASN A 82 9.73 12.79 -1.42
C ASN A 82 9.76 14.32 -1.38
N ASP A 83 9.30 14.97 -2.43
CA ASP A 83 9.19 16.41 -2.54
C ASP A 83 7.73 16.91 -2.44
N LEU A 84 7.54 18.22 -2.54
CA LEU A 84 6.21 18.82 -2.47
C LEU A 84 5.34 18.50 -3.69
N ALA A 85 5.96 18.25 -4.85
CA ALA A 85 5.22 17.92 -6.08
C ALA A 85 4.61 16.53 -5.99
N LEU A 86 5.41 15.51 -5.61
CA LEU A 86 4.91 14.16 -5.39
C LEU A 86 3.86 14.12 -4.27
N ARG A 87 4.11 14.86 -3.18
CA ARG A 87 3.19 14.93 -2.05
C ARG A 87 1.85 15.55 -2.43
N GLU A 88 1.83 16.59 -3.28
CA GLU A 88 0.60 17.18 -3.82
C GLU A 88 -0.19 16.16 -4.64
N LEU A 89 0.48 15.41 -5.53
CA LEU A 89 -0.16 14.38 -6.33
C LEU A 89 -0.81 13.31 -5.45
N LEU A 90 -0.10 12.80 -4.44
CA LEU A 90 -0.64 11.80 -3.50
C LEU A 90 -1.79 12.36 -2.65
N VAL A 91 -1.72 13.62 -2.21
CA VAL A 91 -2.82 14.27 -1.49
C VAL A 91 -4.05 14.41 -2.39
N ARG A 92 -3.87 14.69 -3.67
CA ARG A 92 -4.95 14.74 -4.67
C ARG A 92 -5.65 13.37 -4.76
N GLU A 93 -4.89 12.29 -4.91
CA GLU A 93 -5.43 10.94 -4.98
C GLU A 93 -6.16 10.54 -3.69
N ILE A 94 -5.56 10.80 -2.52
CA ILE A 94 -6.18 10.53 -1.22
C ILE A 94 -7.49 11.31 -1.05
N ARG A 95 -7.53 12.58 -1.43
CA ARG A 95 -8.75 13.40 -1.32
C ARG A 95 -9.81 13.03 -2.35
N THR A 96 -9.41 12.51 -3.50
CA THR A 96 -10.32 12.02 -4.56
C THR A 96 -10.94 10.70 -4.15
N PHE A 97 -10.14 9.72 -3.80
CA PHE A 97 -10.60 8.37 -3.48
C PHE A 97 -11.17 8.24 -2.06
N ARG A 98 -10.69 9.06 -1.11
CA ARG A 98 -11.10 9.11 0.31
C ARG A 98 -10.96 7.76 1.04
N PRO A 99 -9.77 7.13 1.05
CA PRO A 99 -9.57 5.81 1.62
C PRO A 99 -9.59 5.84 3.16
N ASP A 100 -10.21 4.84 3.79
CA ASP A 100 -10.10 4.61 5.25
C ASP A 100 -8.70 4.12 5.63
N ALA A 101 -8.06 3.36 4.74
CA ALA A 101 -6.72 2.83 4.93
C ALA A 101 -5.82 3.09 3.71
N VAL A 102 -4.55 3.41 3.98
CA VAL A 102 -3.48 3.48 2.98
C VAL A 102 -2.46 2.41 3.29
N LEU A 103 -2.05 1.65 2.26
CA LEU A 103 -0.95 0.69 2.31
C LEU A 103 0.21 1.27 1.51
N ALA A 104 1.42 1.26 2.07
CA ALA A 104 2.62 1.77 1.40
C ALA A 104 3.86 1.00 1.87
N THR A 105 4.98 1.12 1.15
CA THR A 105 6.26 0.55 1.60
C THR A 105 6.71 1.20 2.91
N ASP A 106 7.27 0.42 3.85
CA ASP A 106 7.85 1.00 5.08
C ASP A 106 9.10 1.81 4.74
N PRO A 107 9.05 3.15 4.88
CA PRO A 107 10.17 4.02 4.51
C PRO A 107 11.34 3.99 5.50
N GLU A 108 11.16 3.43 6.69
CA GLU A 108 12.23 3.34 7.70
C GLU A 108 13.17 2.16 7.44
N VAL A 109 12.79 1.23 6.56
CA VAL A 109 13.64 0.10 6.18
C VAL A 109 14.63 0.54 5.12
N VAL A 110 15.88 0.74 5.50
CA VAL A 110 17.01 0.95 4.57
C VAL A 110 17.66 -0.39 4.23
N PHE A 111 17.82 -1.24 5.23
CA PHE A 111 18.39 -2.58 5.09
C PHE A 111 17.38 -3.60 5.61
N TYR A 112 17.14 -4.63 4.84
CA TYR A 112 16.30 -5.75 5.29
C TYR A 112 17.06 -6.64 6.28
N ARG A 113 16.35 -7.27 7.21
CA ARG A 113 16.96 -8.15 8.23
C ARG A 113 17.64 -9.38 7.66
N ASP A 114 17.11 -9.91 6.58
CA ASP A 114 17.62 -11.06 5.84
C ASP A 114 18.75 -10.72 4.85
N GLY A 115 19.14 -9.44 4.82
CA GLY A 115 20.12 -8.87 3.92
C GLY A 115 19.48 -8.16 2.73
N GLY A 116 20.28 -7.31 2.08
CA GLY A 116 19.82 -6.48 0.98
C GLY A 116 19.50 -5.04 1.38
N VAL A 117 19.43 -4.19 0.37
CA VAL A 117 19.15 -2.75 0.48
C VAL A 117 17.81 -2.47 -0.13
N ASN A 118 16.94 -1.78 0.61
CA ASN A 118 15.65 -1.34 0.09
C ASN A 118 15.84 -0.26 -0.98
N HIS A 119 15.12 -0.38 -2.08
CA HIS A 119 15.21 0.55 -3.21
C HIS A 119 14.97 2.00 -2.77
N THR A 120 15.69 2.96 -3.36
CA THR A 120 15.55 4.37 -2.99
C THR A 120 14.14 4.88 -3.23
N ASP A 121 13.53 4.46 -4.34
CA ASP A 121 12.19 4.88 -4.73
C ASP A 121 11.11 4.27 -3.83
N HIS A 122 11.30 3.03 -3.34
CA HIS A 122 10.39 2.46 -2.32
C HIS A 122 10.35 3.32 -1.06
N ARG A 123 11.52 3.76 -0.59
CA ARG A 123 11.61 4.63 0.60
C ARG A 123 11.04 6.01 0.31
N ALA A 124 11.28 6.56 -0.88
CA ALA A 124 10.76 7.86 -1.28
C ALA A 124 9.23 7.83 -1.41
N ALA A 125 8.65 6.82 -2.09
CA ALA A 125 7.22 6.62 -2.21
C ALA A 125 6.57 6.39 -0.84
N GLY A 126 7.15 5.51 -0.01
CA GLY A 126 6.66 5.24 1.34
C GLY A 126 6.65 6.48 2.22
N MET A 127 7.73 7.27 2.24
CA MET A 127 7.80 8.51 3.01
C MET A 127 6.83 9.57 2.46
N ALA A 128 6.70 9.69 1.13
CA ALA A 128 5.74 10.61 0.53
C ALA A 128 4.29 10.22 0.86
N ALA A 129 3.98 8.92 0.90
CA ALA A 129 2.68 8.42 1.33
C ALA A 129 2.40 8.75 2.80
N VAL A 130 3.36 8.54 3.70
CA VAL A 130 3.26 8.92 5.12
C VAL A 130 2.96 10.42 5.27
N ASP A 131 3.75 11.27 4.61
CA ASP A 131 3.61 12.73 4.66
C ASP A 131 2.31 13.23 4.00
N ALA A 132 1.85 12.54 2.95
CA ALA A 132 0.57 12.83 2.31
C ALA A 132 -0.61 12.45 3.22
N VAL A 133 -0.57 11.30 3.86
CA VAL A 133 -1.59 10.84 4.82
C VAL A 133 -1.63 11.77 6.03
N TYR A 134 -0.47 12.06 6.63
CA TYR A 134 -0.35 12.91 7.79
C TYR A 134 0.87 13.85 7.71
N PRO A 135 0.66 15.19 7.76
CA PRO A 135 -0.61 15.86 8.05
C PRO A 135 -1.36 16.33 6.78
N ALA A 136 -0.84 16.11 5.55
CA ALA A 136 -1.22 16.92 4.39
C ALA A 136 -2.67 16.71 3.93
N ALA A 137 -3.14 15.46 3.75
CA ALA A 137 -4.49 15.19 3.26
C ALA A 137 -5.59 15.69 4.20
N ARG A 138 -5.36 15.64 5.51
CA ARG A 138 -6.33 16.07 6.55
C ARG A 138 -6.31 17.57 6.83
N ASN A 139 -5.27 18.29 6.39
CA ASN A 139 -5.13 19.71 6.63
C ASN A 139 -5.64 20.53 5.42
N PRO A 140 -6.75 21.31 5.55
CA PRO A 140 -7.27 22.09 4.44
C PRO A 140 -6.33 23.22 3.98
N MET A 141 -5.34 23.61 4.81
CA MET A 141 -4.33 24.60 4.48
C MET A 141 -3.15 24.02 3.73
N ALA A 142 -2.99 22.69 3.70
CA ALA A 142 -2.05 22.02 2.82
C ALA A 142 -2.65 21.94 1.42
N PHE A 143 -1.95 22.47 0.41
CA PHE A 143 -2.44 22.53 -0.97
C PHE A 143 -3.87 23.12 -1.07
N PRO A 144 -4.09 24.36 -0.63
CA PRO A 144 -5.44 24.94 -0.50
C PRO A 144 -6.17 25.09 -1.84
N TRP A 145 -5.42 25.08 -2.97
CA TRP A 145 -6.02 25.07 -4.30
C TRP A 145 -6.77 23.76 -4.61
N LEU A 146 -6.37 22.63 -4.02
CA LEU A 146 -7.10 21.36 -4.15
C LEU A 146 -8.51 21.50 -3.53
N ALA A 147 -8.60 22.03 -2.31
CA ALA A 147 -9.90 22.26 -1.65
C ALA A 147 -10.76 23.27 -2.44
N ARG A 148 -10.15 24.35 -2.95
CA ARG A 148 -10.88 25.31 -3.83
C ARG A 148 -11.34 24.67 -5.13
N GLY A 149 -10.66 23.62 -5.60
CA GLY A 149 -11.07 22.79 -6.74
C GLY A 149 -12.06 21.68 -6.42
N GLY A 150 -12.59 21.62 -5.17
CA GLY A 150 -13.58 20.62 -4.76
C GLY A 150 -13.00 19.37 -4.10
N LEU A 151 -11.68 19.26 -3.95
CA LEU A 151 -11.04 18.15 -3.25
C LEU A 151 -10.84 18.50 -1.78
N GLU A 152 -11.91 18.30 -1.02
CA GLU A 152 -11.94 18.58 0.41
C GLU A 152 -10.98 17.69 1.19
N LYS A 153 -10.55 18.18 2.36
CA LYS A 153 -9.69 17.40 3.27
C LYS A 153 -10.27 16.02 3.52
N HIS A 154 -9.38 15.05 3.70
CA HIS A 154 -9.75 13.70 4.07
C HIS A 154 -8.85 13.16 5.19
N VAL A 155 -9.41 12.36 6.08
CA VAL A 155 -8.68 11.70 7.17
C VAL A 155 -8.59 10.22 6.88
N VAL A 156 -7.37 9.75 6.63
CA VAL A 156 -7.05 8.33 6.57
C VAL A 156 -6.95 7.83 8.01
N ARG A 157 -7.64 6.74 8.35
CA ARG A 157 -7.69 6.23 9.72
C ARG A 157 -6.49 5.35 10.07
N ARG A 158 -6.03 4.55 9.11
CA ARG A 158 -4.94 3.59 9.31
C ARG A 158 -3.94 3.62 8.16
N LEU A 159 -2.67 3.54 8.52
CA LEU A 159 -1.58 3.36 7.58
C LEU A 159 -0.96 1.98 7.81
N TYR A 160 -0.89 1.18 6.76
CA TYR A 160 -0.29 -0.15 6.75
C TYR A 160 1.02 -0.09 5.96
N LEU A 161 2.15 -0.18 6.64
CA LEU A 161 3.46 -0.20 6.00
C LEU A 161 3.87 -1.66 5.77
N PHE A 162 4.02 -2.05 4.50
CA PHE A 162 4.46 -3.40 4.13
C PHE A 162 5.97 -3.47 3.97
N TRP A 163 6.52 -4.70 4.04
CA TRP A 163 7.95 -5.01 4.15
C TRP A 163 8.65 -4.37 5.36
N PRO A 164 8.03 -4.36 6.54
CA PRO A 164 8.67 -3.81 7.72
C PRO A 164 9.68 -4.80 8.29
N ASN A 165 10.74 -4.30 8.93
CA ASN A 165 11.62 -5.14 9.75
C ASN A 165 10.97 -5.58 11.07
N ASP A 166 10.08 -4.76 11.61
CA ASP A 166 9.40 -4.98 12.89
C ASP A 166 7.88 -4.88 12.73
N PRO A 167 7.22 -5.93 12.18
CA PRO A 167 5.78 -5.93 12.03
C PRO A 167 5.06 -5.98 13.39
N ASN A 168 3.99 -5.19 13.51
CA ASN A 168 3.10 -5.23 14.66
C ASN A 168 1.71 -5.81 14.33
N ALA A 169 1.47 -6.13 13.06
CA ALA A 169 0.25 -6.76 12.59
C ALA A 169 0.54 -7.76 11.47
N ARG A 170 -0.30 -8.78 11.38
CA ARG A 170 -0.30 -9.75 10.29
C ARG A 170 -1.73 -10.03 9.86
N VAL A 171 -1.90 -10.22 8.57
CA VAL A 171 -3.19 -10.55 7.94
C VAL A 171 -3.11 -11.98 7.43
N ASP A 172 -4.08 -12.82 7.81
CA ASP A 172 -4.25 -14.14 7.22
C ASP A 172 -4.68 -14.01 5.76
N VAL A 173 -3.85 -14.51 4.84
CA VAL A 173 -4.09 -14.46 3.41
C VAL A 173 -4.17 -15.84 2.77
N SER A 174 -4.42 -16.88 3.59
CA SER A 174 -4.46 -18.27 3.13
C SER A 174 -5.43 -18.48 1.97
N ALA A 175 -6.56 -17.77 1.96
CA ALA A 175 -7.56 -17.84 0.90
C ALA A 175 -7.19 -17.05 -0.38
N THR A 176 -6.28 -16.08 -0.28
CA THR A 176 -6.01 -15.11 -1.37
C THR A 176 -4.57 -15.11 -1.87
N ILE A 177 -3.68 -15.90 -1.27
CA ILE A 177 -2.28 -16.01 -1.73
C ILE A 177 -2.17 -16.46 -3.18
N GLY A 178 -3.09 -17.31 -3.67
CA GLY A 178 -3.13 -17.71 -5.07
C GLY A 178 -3.36 -16.52 -6.01
N ARG A 179 -4.23 -15.58 -5.62
CA ARG A 179 -4.52 -14.36 -6.40
C ARG A 179 -3.30 -13.45 -6.51
N LYS A 180 -2.51 -13.31 -5.43
CA LYS A 180 -1.22 -12.61 -5.46
C LYS A 180 -0.26 -13.23 -6.47
N VAL A 181 -0.14 -14.55 -6.49
CA VAL A 181 0.72 -15.26 -7.45
C VAL A 181 0.23 -15.03 -8.89
N ASP A 182 -1.09 -15.08 -9.12
CA ASP A 182 -1.66 -14.85 -10.44
C ASP A 182 -1.48 -13.40 -10.91
N ALA A 183 -1.59 -12.41 -10.01
CA ALA A 183 -1.29 -11.02 -10.30
C ALA A 183 0.19 -10.82 -10.68
N LEU A 184 1.12 -11.41 -9.93
CA LEU A 184 2.55 -11.36 -10.26
C LEU A 184 2.90 -12.00 -11.60
N ARG A 185 2.16 -13.00 -12.06
CA ARG A 185 2.36 -13.60 -13.39
C ARG A 185 2.05 -12.65 -14.54
N ALA A 186 1.25 -11.61 -14.30
CA ALA A 186 1.00 -10.58 -15.30
C ALA A 186 2.24 -9.74 -15.61
N HIS A 187 3.19 -9.61 -14.68
CA HIS A 187 4.43 -8.83 -14.84
C HIS A 187 5.52 -9.62 -15.59
N ALA A 188 5.21 -10.08 -16.80
CA ALA A 188 6.10 -10.93 -17.58
C ALA A 188 7.44 -10.26 -17.89
N SER A 189 7.47 -8.93 -18.08
CA SER A 189 8.68 -8.16 -18.32
C SER A 189 9.66 -8.16 -17.13
N GLN A 190 9.16 -8.42 -15.90
CA GLN A 190 9.92 -8.34 -14.64
C GLN A 190 10.14 -9.70 -13.98
N ILE A 191 9.38 -10.73 -14.34
CA ILE A 191 9.47 -12.06 -13.72
C ILE A 191 10.38 -12.96 -14.55
N HIS A 192 11.65 -13.05 -14.16
CA HIS A 192 12.65 -13.85 -14.89
C HIS A 192 12.56 -15.36 -14.62
N GLU A 193 11.96 -15.81 -13.50
CA GLU A 193 11.82 -17.22 -13.13
C GLU A 193 10.36 -17.56 -12.79
N PRO A 194 9.44 -17.53 -13.77
CA PRO A 194 8.02 -17.71 -13.53
C PRO A 194 7.67 -19.09 -12.93
N GLU A 195 8.48 -20.12 -13.20
CA GLU A 195 8.31 -21.46 -12.66
C GLU A 195 8.58 -21.56 -11.15
N LYS A 196 9.38 -20.64 -10.58
CA LYS A 196 9.72 -20.59 -9.16
C LYS A 196 8.84 -19.60 -8.38
N LEU A 197 8.04 -18.80 -9.08
CA LEU A 197 7.29 -17.69 -8.49
C LEU A 197 6.31 -18.19 -7.42
N ASP A 198 5.49 -19.19 -7.72
CA ASP A 198 4.48 -19.73 -6.79
C ASP A 198 5.13 -20.24 -5.51
N GLU A 199 6.17 -21.08 -5.63
CA GLU A 199 6.88 -21.62 -4.48
C GLU A 199 7.50 -20.51 -3.61
N ARG A 200 8.13 -19.51 -4.24
CA ARG A 200 8.76 -18.38 -3.56
C ARG A 200 7.74 -17.55 -2.78
N MET A 201 6.62 -17.19 -3.40
CA MET A 201 5.59 -16.37 -2.76
C MET A 201 4.92 -17.11 -1.61
N ARG A 202 4.59 -18.40 -1.80
CA ARG A 202 4.00 -19.20 -0.73
C ARG A 202 4.95 -19.44 0.43
N ARG A 203 6.25 -19.59 0.18
CA ARG A 203 7.25 -19.71 1.24
C ARG A 203 7.32 -18.44 2.09
N TRP A 204 7.38 -17.25 1.47
CA TRP A 204 7.37 -15.99 2.21
C TRP A 204 6.08 -15.79 3.01
N ALA A 205 4.94 -16.06 2.39
CA ALA A 205 3.67 -15.95 3.08
C ALA A 205 3.52 -16.97 4.24
N LYS A 206 4.09 -18.16 4.11
CA LYS A 206 4.09 -19.19 5.16
C LYS A 206 4.89 -18.72 6.38
N GLU A 207 6.08 -18.15 6.18
CA GLU A 207 6.92 -17.62 7.27
C GLU A 207 6.15 -16.60 8.12
N GLU A 208 5.39 -15.69 7.48
CA GLU A 208 4.55 -14.73 8.19
C GLU A 208 3.25 -15.36 8.77
N GLY A 209 2.70 -16.37 8.13
CA GLY A 209 1.53 -17.10 8.59
C GLY A 209 1.80 -17.91 9.85
N GLU A 210 2.97 -18.54 9.96
CA GLU A 210 3.37 -19.34 11.13
C GLU A 210 3.34 -18.51 12.42
N ALA A 211 3.66 -17.21 12.36
CA ALA A 211 3.63 -16.32 13.51
C ALA A 211 2.23 -16.08 14.09
N ILE A 212 1.17 -16.35 13.33
CA ILE A 212 -0.23 -16.19 13.75
C ILE A 212 -1.04 -17.50 13.62
N GLY A 213 -0.36 -18.62 13.33
CA GLY A 213 -0.97 -19.95 13.29
C GLY A 213 -1.86 -20.22 12.06
N VAL A 214 -1.56 -19.59 10.91
CA VAL A 214 -2.30 -19.78 9.65
C VAL A 214 -1.37 -20.28 8.54
N GLU A 215 -1.93 -20.71 7.40
CA GLU A 215 -1.17 -21.25 6.28
C GLU A 215 -0.32 -20.18 5.58
N ALA A 216 -0.87 -18.98 5.41
CA ALA A 216 -0.20 -17.88 4.75
C ALA A 216 -0.56 -16.54 5.40
N GLY A 217 0.43 -15.64 5.58
CA GLY A 217 0.27 -14.33 6.14
C GLY A 217 0.98 -13.25 5.34
N GLU A 218 0.54 -12.01 5.50
CA GLU A 218 1.27 -10.80 5.11
C GLU A 218 1.47 -9.92 6.34
N ALA A 219 2.69 -9.39 6.49
CA ALA A 219 3.10 -8.64 7.66
C ALA A 219 3.12 -7.13 7.40
N PHE A 220 2.70 -6.36 8.40
CA PHE A 220 2.62 -4.91 8.33
C PHE A 220 3.09 -4.26 9.64
N ARG A 221 3.62 -3.05 9.50
CA ARG A 221 3.66 -2.07 10.57
C ARG A 221 2.44 -1.17 10.42
N VAL A 222 1.49 -1.30 11.34
CA VAL A 222 0.25 -0.53 11.33
C VAL A 222 0.37 0.66 12.25
N VAL A 223 0.04 1.84 11.71
CA VAL A 223 -0.08 3.10 12.47
C VAL A 223 -1.55 3.51 12.46
N VAL A 224 -2.14 3.60 13.66
CA VAL A 224 -3.50 4.12 13.85
C VAL A 224 -3.41 5.64 13.98
N ILE A 225 -3.98 6.34 13.01
CA ILE A 225 -3.96 7.81 12.94
C ILE A 225 -5.18 8.41 13.63
N GLU A 226 -6.33 7.75 13.45
CA GLU A 226 -7.57 8.12 14.13
C GLU A 226 -8.29 6.85 14.56
N GLN A 227 -8.63 6.78 15.83
CA GLN A 227 -9.40 5.64 16.34
C GLN A 227 -10.82 5.76 15.82
N ASP A 228 -11.45 4.61 15.51
CA ASP A 228 -12.88 4.58 15.33
C ASP A 228 -13.50 5.11 16.64
N GLU A 229 -14.50 5.99 16.57
CA GLU A 229 -15.27 6.36 17.75
C GLU A 229 -15.95 5.07 18.25
N GLU A 230 -15.29 4.35 19.15
CA GLU A 230 -15.95 3.29 19.89
C GLU A 230 -17.12 3.95 20.64
N GLU A 231 -18.30 3.34 20.56
CA GLU A 231 -19.40 3.63 21.47
C GLU A 231 -18.81 3.70 22.88
N GLY A 232 -18.82 4.89 23.45
CA GLY A 232 -18.25 5.10 24.79
C GLY A 232 -18.81 4.09 25.78
N PRO A 233 -18.07 3.68 26.82
CA PRO A 233 -18.53 2.68 27.76
C PRO A 233 -19.91 3.10 28.27
N THR A 234 -20.92 2.31 27.96
CA THR A 234 -22.28 2.46 28.45
C THR A 234 -22.23 2.65 29.96
N GLY A 235 -22.68 3.82 30.42
CA GLY A 235 -22.56 4.29 31.76
C GLY A 235 -22.89 3.24 32.81
N GLN A 236 -21.93 2.94 33.67
CA GLN A 236 -22.24 2.48 34.99
C GLN A 236 -22.85 3.66 35.75
N THR A 237 -24.17 3.69 35.80
CA THR A 237 -24.91 4.48 36.76
C THR A 237 -24.43 4.05 38.16
N ALA A 238 -23.63 4.91 38.82
CA ALA A 238 -23.40 4.80 40.24
C ALA A 238 -24.74 5.01 40.93
N GLU A 239 -25.37 3.96 41.39
CA GLU A 239 -26.40 4.04 42.40
C GLU A 239 -25.74 4.58 43.66
N SER A 240 -26.03 5.84 44.00
CA SER A 240 -25.75 6.43 45.32
C SER A 240 -26.67 5.78 46.31
N ASP A 241 -26.16 4.85 47.09
CA ASP A 241 -26.82 4.34 48.28
C ASP A 241 -26.79 5.46 49.35
N ALA A 242 -27.89 6.18 49.47
CA ALA A 242 -28.16 7.08 50.56
C ALA A 242 -28.84 6.29 51.66
N GLY A 243 -28.04 5.64 52.52
CA GLY A 243 -28.52 5.02 53.75
C GLY A 243 -28.75 6.08 54.82
N GLU A 244 -29.99 6.21 55.20
CA GLU A 244 -30.41 6.89 56.44
C GLU A 244 -29.86 6.19 57.68
N GLY A 245 -29.47 6.98 58.71
CA GLY A 245 -29.15 6.56 60.03
C GLY A 245 -28.79 7.76 60.90
#